data_690890144df17a5338d1cd615f158a7d
#
_entry.id   690890144df17a5338d1cd615f158a7d
#
_cell.length_a   1.000
_cell.length_b   1.000
_cell.length_c   1.000
_cell.angle_alpha   90.00
_cell.angle_beta   90.00
_cell.angle_gamma   90.00
#
_symmetry.space_group_name_H-M   'P 1'
#
loop_
_entity.id
_entity.type
_entity.pdbx_description
1 polymer ?
#
loop_
_entity_poly.entity_id
_entity_poly.type
_entity_poly.pdbx_seq_one_letter_code
_entity_poly.pdbx_strand_id
1 'polypeptide(L)'
;EGPRTFMGFSVSDYPNMFMVIGPGSVGVLANYPPHIEMQVAWIADFLEYLSANGNTRAEVDADAQDQWCAEVEAAAVGTMFNAPNCHSWYNGGNIEGKSRVIPIYMGGLDRFMARARDLAANDYEGFSIH
;
A
#
# COMPACT_ATOMS: atom_id res chain seq x y z
N GLU A 1 -1.41 -9.89 14.07
CA GLU A 1 -1.39 -8.73 13.16
C GLU A 1 -0.54 -9.06 11.94
N GLY A 2 -0.92 -8.54 10.77
CA GLY A 2 -0.17 -8.65 9.53
C GLY A 2 0.74 -7.45 9.30
N PRO A 3 1.44 -7.40 8.15
CA PRO A 3 2.22 -6.25 7.75
C PRO A 3 1.29 -5.04 7.52
N ARG A 4 1.70 -3.88 8.00
CA ARG A 4 0.95 -2.63 7.88
C ARG A 4 1.77 -1.64 7.07
N THR A 5 1.17 -1.07 6.05
CA THR A 5 1.80 -0.06 5.19
C THR A 5 0.75 0.95 4.72
N PHE A 6 1.19 2.05 4.16
CA PHE A 6 0.37 2.95 3.38
C PHE A 6 0.63 2.69 1.89
N MET A 7 -0.36 2.18 1.18
CA MET A 7 -0.35 1.83 -0.26
C MET A 7 0.83 0.95 -0.71
N GLY A 8 1.50 0.23 0.21
CA GLY A 8 2.72 -0.48 -0.14
C GLY A 8 3.91 0.43 -0.47
N PHE A 9 3.82 1.73 -0.21
CA PHE A 9 4.88 2.71 -0.45
C PHE A 9 5.69 3.01 0.80
N SER A 10 5.03 3.19 1.94
CA SER A 10 5.64 3.67 3.18
C SER A 10 5.03 3.04 4.42
N VAL A 11 5.69 3.25 5.55
CA VAL A 11 5.26 2.77 6.87
C VAL A 11 5.33 3.93 7.87
N SER A 12 4.33 4.08 8.72
CA SER A 12 4.34 5.03 9.83
C SER A 12 5.49 4.74 10.79
N ASP A 13 6.05 5.76 11.41
CA ASP A 13 7.25 5.74 12.26
C ASP A 13 8.58 5.48 11.50
N TYR A 14 8.54 5.42 10.16
CA TYR A 14 9.74 5.27 9.33
C TYR A 14 9.82 6.40 8.29
N PRO A 15 10.21 7.61 8.69
CA PRO A 15 10.31 8.74 7.77
C PRO A 15 11.31 8.48 6.63
N ASN A 16 11.00 8.99 5.46
CA ASN A 16 11.79 8.86 4.23
C ASN A 16 12.04 7.41 3.79
N MET A 17 11.30 6.44 4.32
CA MET A 17 11.35 5.06 3.86
C MET A 17 10.31 4.83 2.78
N PHE A 18 10.76 4.42 1.61
CA PHE A 18 9.91 4.03 0.50
C PHE A 18 10.18 2.59 0.09
N MET A 19 9.15 1.91 -0.36
CA MET A 19 9.23 0.55 -0.89
C MET A 19 8.43 0.42 -2.18
N VAL A 20 8.79 -0.55 -2.99
CA VAL A 20 8.10 -0.88 -4.24
C VAL A 20 7.50 -2.28 -4.09
N ILE A 21 6.21 -2.42 -4.47
CA ILE A 21 5.45 -3.67 -4.33
C ILE A 21 5.44 -4.16 -2.87
N GLY A 22 5.35 -3.22 -1.91
CA GLY A 22 5.19 -3.57 -0.50
C GLY A 22 3.82 -4.18 -0.20
N PRO A 23 3.63 -4.73 1.01
CA PRO A 23 2.33 -5.23 1.46
C PRO A 23 1.23 -4.17 1.27
N GLY A 24 0.02 -4.61 0.89
CA GLY A 24 -1.07 -3.68 0.55
C GLY A 24 -1.03 -3.13 -0.88
N SER A 25 -0.03 -3.46 -1.68
CA SER A 25 -0.05 -3.26 -3.14
C SER A 25 -0.92 -4.30 -3.83
N VAL A 26 -1.20 -4.10 -5.14
CA VAL A 26 -2.06 -5.01 -5.93
C VAL A 26 -1.47 -6.42 -6.09
N GLY A 27 -0.15 -6.55 -6.03
CA GLY A 27 0.52 -7.85 -6.05
C GLY A 27 0.24 -8.65 -7.32
N VAL A 28 -0.08 -9.93 -7.14
CA VAL A 28 -0.27 -10.93 -8.21
C VAL A 28 -1.49 -10.70 -9.10
N LEU A 29 -2.37 -9.76 -8.76
CA LEU A 29 -3.55 -9.42 -9.57
C LEU A 29 -3.22 -8.45 -10.71
N ALA A 30 -1.97 -8.02 -10.82
CA ALA A 30 -1.51 -7.13 -11.87
C ALA A 30 -0.16 -7.59 -12.41
N ASN A 31 0.16 -7.16 -13.63
CA ASN A 31 1.49 -7.31 -14.19
C ASN A 31 2.49 -6.48 -13.36
N TYR A 32 3.50 -7.12 -12.81
CA TYR A 32 4.49 -6.44 -11.96
C TYR A 32 5.25 -5.32 -12.66
N PRO A 33 5.78 -5.47 -13.89
CA PRO A 33 6.58 -4.41 -14.51
C PRO A 33 5.84 -3.06 -14.61
N PRO A 34 4.63 -2.95 -15.18
CA PRO A 34 3.89 -1.68 -15.21
C PRO A 34 3.56 -1.13 -13.82
N HIS A 35 3.30 -2.02 -12.86
CA HIS A 35 3.01 -1.63 -11.47
C HIS A 35 4.25 -1.06 -10.78
N ILE A 36 5.42 -1.68 -10.98
CA ILE A 36 6.71 -1.20 -10.48
C ILE A 36 7.04 0.17 -11.09
N GLU A 37 6.93 0.31 -12.42
CA GLU A 37 7.18 1.57 -13.12
C GLU A 37 6.31 2.71 -12.58
N MET A 38 5.03 2.44 -12.37
CA MET A 38 4.12 3.43 -11.78
C MET A 38 4.52 3.83 -10.36
N GLN A 39 4.86 2.86 -9.52
CA GLN A 39 5.27 3.16 -8.14
C GLN A 39 6.59 3.92 -8.08
N VAL A 40 7.56 3.53 -8.90
CA VAL A 40 8.86 4.24 -9.00
C VAL A 40 8.65 5.67 -9.50
N ALA A 41 7.83 5.88 -10.51
CA ALA A 41 7.51 7.22 -11.01
C ALA A 41 6.84 8.07 -9.91
N TRP A 42 5.83 7.52 -9.22
CA TRP A 42 5.14 8.22 -8.13
C TRP A 42 6.10 8.61 -7.00
N ILE A 43 7.01 7.71 -6.59
CA ILE A 43 8.01 8.00 -5.56
C ILE A 43 9.00 9.08 -6.06
N ALA A 44 9.42 9.02 -7.31
CA ALA A 44 10.31 10.03 -7.90
C ALA A 44 9.65 11.42 -7.92
N ASP A 45 8.39 11.50 -8.36
CA ASP A 45 7.60 12.74 -8.36
C ASP A 45 7.43 13.29 -6.94
N PHE A 46 7.22 12.41 -5.95
CA PHE A 46 7.11 12.81 -4.54
C PHE A 46 8.43 13.39 -4.01
N LEU A 47 9.56 12.75 -4.32
CA LEU A 47 10.88 13.26 -3.92
C LEU A 47 11.19 14.61 -4.59
N GLU A 48 10.80 14.78 -5.86
CA GLU A 48 10.92 16.07 -6.55
C GLU A 48 10.05 17.14 -5.89
N TYR A 49 8.80 16.81 -5.56
CA TYR A 49 7.89 17.70 -4.82
C TYR A 49 8.49 18.14 -3.48
N LEU A 50 9.03 17.20 -2.69
CA LEU A 50 9.69 17.53 -1.42
C LEU A 50 10.84 18.51 -1.63
N SER A 51 11.73 18.21 -2.57
CA SER A 51 12.90 19.04 -2.89
C SER A 51 12.50 20.43 -3.37
N ALA A 52 11.52 20.53 -4.26
CA ALA A 52 11.05 21.80 -4.81
C ALA A 52 10.42 22.72 -3.74
N ASN A 53 9.86 22.15 -2.68
CA ASN A 53 9.26 22.87 -1.55
C ASN A 53 10.21 23.06 -0.36
N GLY A 54 11.48 22.67 -0.50
CA GLY A 54 12.49 22.79 0.56
C GLY A 54 12.30 21.83 1.73
N ASN A 55 11.52 20.79 1.53
CA ASN A 55 11.25 19.76 2.54
C ASN A 55 12.29 18.63 2.44
N THR A 56 12.65 18.08 3.60
CA THR A 56 13.67 17.01 3.71
C THR A 56 13.15 15.76 4.41
N ARG A 57 11.93 15.82 4.92
CA ARG A 57 11.31 14.74 5.67
C ARG A 57 9.87 14.55 5.22
N ALA A 58 9.52 13.31 4.94
CA ALA A 58 8.14 12.87 4.73
C ALA A 58 7.89 11.60 5.54
N GLU A 59 6.80 11.57 6.26
CA GLU A 59 6.38 10.43 7.06
C GLU A 59 4.89 10.21 6.91
N VAL A 60 4.47 8.98 6.67
CA VAL A 60 3.05 8.68 6.55
C VAL A 60 2.37 8.77 7.90
N ASP A 61 1.21 9.40 7.95
CA ASP A 61 0.39 9.51 9.16
C ASP A 61 -0.18 8.13 9.54
N ALA A 62 -0.18 7.83 10.84
CA ALA A 62 -0.67 6.56 11.35
C ALA A 62 -2.13 6.30 10.95
N ASP A 63 -2.99 7.33 11.01
CA ASP A 63 -4.40 7.24 10.64
C ASP A 63 -4.57 6.94 9.15
N ALA A 64 -3.75 7.52 8.27
CA ALA A 64 -3.78 7.25 6.84
C ALA A 64 -3.36 5.80 6.55
N GLN A 65 -2.33 5.31 7.23
CA GLN A 65 -1.92 3.91 7.15
C GLN A 65 -3.03 2.96 7.63
N ASP A 66 -3.69 3.28 8.74
CA ASP A 66 -4.77 2.47 9.31
C ASP A 66 -5.97 2.41 8.37
N GLN A 67 -6.36 3.54 7.78
CA GLN A 67 -7.42 3.61 6.78
C GLN A 67 -7.09 2.76 5.56
N TRP A 68 -5.86 2.84 5.05
CA TRP A 68 -5.44 2.00 3.93
C TRP A 68 -5.47 0.50 4.26
N CYS A 69 -4.99 0.11 5.44
CA CYS A 69 -5.08 -1.29 5.90
C CYS A 69 -6.52 -1.78 5.94
N ALA A 70 -7.44 -0.96 6.45
CA ALA A 70 -8.88 -1.29 6.47
C ALA A 70 -9.46 -1.41 5.05
N GLU A 71 -9.03 -0.55 4.12
CA GLU A 71 -9.44 -0.62 2.71
C GLU A 71 -8.95 -1.90 2.03
N VAL A 72 -7.71 -2.32 2.31
CA VAL A 72 -7.16 -3.59 1.83
C VAL A 72 -7.96 -4.78 2.35
N GLU A 73 -8.28 -4.80 3.65
CA GLU A 73 -9.11 -5.83 4.26
C GLU A 73 -10.52 -5.87 3.65
N ALA A 74 -11.15 -4.72 3.48
CA ALA A 74 -12.47 -4.60 2.87
C ALA A 74 -12.49 -5.09 1.41
N ALA A 75 -11.45 -4.77 0.63
CA ALA A 75 -11.34 -5.21 -0.76
C ALA A 75 -11.15 -6.73 -0.89
N ALA A 76 -10.70 -7.41 0.15
CA ALA A 76 -10.53 -8.86 0.17
C ALA A 76 -11.83 -9.62 0.48
N VAL A 77 -12.84 -8.95 1.01
CA VAL A 77 -14.14 -9.57 1.36
C VAL A 77 -14.81 -10.12 0.11
N GLY A 78 -15.27 -11.37 0.19
CA GLY A 78 -15.93 -12.06 -0.93
C GLY A 78 -14.99 -12.61 -1.99
N THR A 79 -13.69 -12.42 -1.86
CA THR A 79 -12.71 -13.05 -2.77
C THR A 79 -12.42 -14.49 -2.39
N MET A 80 -11.97 -15.29 -3.34
CA MET A 80 -11.58 -16.69 -3.10
C MET A 80 -10.44 -16.82 -2.06
N PHE A 81 -9.56 -15.81 -1.98
CA PHE A 81 -8.45 -15.79 -1.02
C PHE A 81 -8.91 -15.63 0.42
N ASN A 82 -10.07 -15.03 0.64
CA ASN A 82 -10.67 -14.86 1.97
C ASN A 82 -11.71 -15.92 2.32
N ALA A 83 -11.91 -16.93 1.46
CA ALA A 83 -12.83 -18.03 1.73
C ALA A 83 -12.39 -18.81 2.98
N PRO A 84 -13.33 -19.25 3.87
CA PRO A 84 -13.00 -19.93 5.13
C PRO A 84 -12.15 -21.19 4.95
N ASN A 85 -12.33 -21.89 3.84
CA ASN A 85 -11.61 -23.12 3.48
C ASN A 85 -10.37 -22.89 2.60
N CYS A 86 -9.98 -21.66 2.38
CA CYS A 86 -8.78 -21.33 1.61
C CYS A 86 -7.55 -21.41 2.52
N HIS A 87 -6.75 -22.46 2.37
CA HIS A 87 -5.50 -22.67 3.10
C HIS A 87 -4.29 -22.16 2.33
N SER A 88 -4.39 -20.92 1.85
CA SER A 88 -3.34 -20.26 1.07
C SER A 88 -2.25 -19.69 1.96
N TRP A 89 -1.00 -19.76 1.49
CA TRP A 89 0.12 -19.06 2.10
C TRP A 89 -0.03 -17.53 2.02
N TYR A 90 -0.76 -17.02 1.02
CA TYR A 90 -1.05 -15.59 0.88
C TYR A 90 -1.79 -15.00 2.08
N ASN A 91 -2.68 -15.76 2.68
CA ASN A 91 -3.46 -15.31 3.83
C ASN A 91 -3.00 -15.92 5.15
N GLY A 92 -1.90 -16.68 5.14
CA GLY A 92 -1.41 -17.38 6.32
C GLY A 92 -2.24 -18.60 6.73
N GLY A 93 -3.25 -18.96 5.96
CA GLY A 93 -4.15 -20.09 6.25
C GLY A 93 -3.51 -21.49 6.14
N ASN A 94 -2.28 -21.55 5.63
CA ASN A 94 -1.46 -22.77 5.58
C ASN A 94 -0.72 -23.07 6.89
N ILE A 95 -0.78 -22.17 7.88
CA ILE A 95 -0.13 -22.32 9.18
C ILE A 95 -1.21 -22.31 10.26
N GLU A 96 -1.31 -23.38 11.03
CA GLU A 96 -2.27 -23.50 12.12
C GLU A 96 -2.00 -22.45 13.21
N GLY A 97 -3.06 -21.78 13.68
CA GLY A 97 -2.98 -20.73 14.71
C GLY A 97 -2.45 -19.37 14.23
N LYS A 98 -2.04 -19.24 12.98
CA LYS A 98 -1.64 -17.93 12.42
C LYS A 98 -2.86 -17.07 12.07
N SER A 99 -2.80 -15.78 12.39
CA SER A 99 -3.81 -14.82 11.95
C SER A 99 -3.90 -14.78 10.43
N ARG A 100 -5.11 -14.86 9.90
CA ARG A 100 -5.37 -14.76 8.46
C ARG A 100 -5.42 -13.29 8.07
N VAL A 101 -4.42 -12.84 7.32
CA VAL A 101 -4.33 -11.48 6.79
C VAL A 101 -3.97 -11.57 5.32
N ILE A 102 -4.68 -10.83 4.49
CA ILE A 102 -4.38 -10.74 3.05
C ILE A 102 -3.56 -9.47 2.80
N PRO A 103 -2.25 -9.59 2.53
CA PRO A 103 -1.38 -8.42 2.33
C PRO A 103 -1.40 -7.92 0.88
N ILE A 104 -2.53 -8.06 0.19
CA ILE A 104 -2.70 -7.72 -1.22
C ILE A 104 -3.98 -6.93 -1.39
N TYR A 105 -3.88 -5.76 -2.05
CA TYR A 105 -5.06 -4.98 -2.41
C TYR A 105 -5.82 -5.65 -3.56
N MET A 106 -7.04 -6.11 -3.28
CA MET A 106 -7.90 -6.84 -4.23
C MET A 106 -8.78 -5.92 -5.09
N GLY A 107 -8.66 -4.60 -4.95
CA GLY A 107 -9.45 -3.62 -5.69
C GLY A 107 -9.05 -3.41 -7.15
N GLY A 108 -7.92 -3.99 -7.58
CA GLY A 108 -7.39 -3.90 -8.94
C GLY A 108 -6.44 -2.72 -9.16
N LEU A 109 -5.61 -2.83 -10.21
CA LEU A 109 -4.56 -1.86 -10.51
C LEU A 109 -5.11 -0.48 -10.85
N ASP A 110 -6.21 -0.40 -11.61
CA ASP A 110 -6.78 0.88 -12.04
C ASP A 110 -7.22 1.74 -10.85
N ARG A 111 -7.87 1.13 -9.85
CA ARG A 111 -8.28 1.83 -8.63
C ARG A 111 -7.07 2.23 -7.78
N PHE A 112 -6.09 1.34 -7.67
CA PHE A 112 -4.84 1.63 -6.98
C PHE A 112 -4.11 2.82 -7.60
N MET A 113 -3.98 2.84 -8.93
CA MET A 113 -3.35 3.95 -9.66
C MET A 113 -4.17 5.24 -9.55
N ALA A 114 -5.50 5.17 -9.57
CA ALA A 114 -6.35 6.34 -9.34
C ALA A 114 -6.10 6.93 -7.95
N ARG A 115 -6.09 6.09 -6.92
CA ARG A 115 -5.81 6.51 -5.53
C ARG A 115 -4.43 7.15 -5.40
N ALA A 116 -3.39 6.57 -6.02
CA ALA A 116 -2.05 7.14 -6.00
C ALA A 116 -1.99 8.52 -6.67
N ARG A 117 -2.70 8.71 -7.79
CA ARG A 117 -2.81 10.02 -8.46
C ARG A 117 -3.57 11.03 -7.62
N ASP A 118 -4.65 10.61 -6.96
CA ASP A 118 -5.43 11.49 -6.09
C ASP A 118 -4.59 12.00 -4.91
N LEU A 119 -3.77 11.16 -4.30
CA LEU A 119 -2.84 11.58 -3.24
C LEU A 119 -1.86 12.65 -3.75
N ALA A 120 -1.25 12.43 -4.91
CA ALA A 120 -0.32 13.39 -5.50
C ALA A 120 -1.03 14.72 -5.88
N ALA A 121 -2.26 14.66 -6.38
CA ALA A 121 -3.05 15.84 -6.73
C ALA A 121 -3.53 16.65 -5.51
N ASN A 122 -3.55 16.04 -4.33
CA ASN A 122 -3.90 16.66 -3.05
C ASN A 122 -2.67 16.82 -2.14
N ASP A 123 -1.57 17.31 -2.70
CA ASP A 123 -0.33 17.61 -1.97
C ASP A 123 0.20 16.43 -1.12
N TYR A 124 0.06 15.22 -1.64
CA TYR A 124 0.44 13.97 -0.98
C TYR A 124 -0.25 13.78 0.38
N GLU A 125 -1.58 13.99 0.41
CA GLU A 125 -2.42 13.77 1.59
C GLU A 125 -2.12 12.44 2.28
N GLY A 126 -2.06 12.45 3.62
CA GLY A 126 -1.68 11.30 4.44
C GLY A 126 -0.20 11.23 4.75
N PHE A 127 0.58 12.23 4.32
CA PHE A 127 1.96 12.42 4.73
C PHE A 127 2.14 13.71 5.52
N SER A 128 2.80 13.61 6.67
CA SER A 128 3.38 14.76 7.38
C SER A 128 4.71 15.12 6.73
N ILE A 129 4.80 16.34 6.16
CA ILE A 129 5.92 16.81 5.34
C ILE A 129 6.60 18.00 6.02
N HIS A 130 7.94 17.95 6.12
CA HIS A 130 8.76 18.98 6.79
C HIS A 130 10.06 19.29 6.05
#